data_703d0eb8078e44407b69457606ebba58
#
_entry.id   703d0eb8078e44407b69457606ebba58
#
_cell.length_a   1.000
_cell.length_b   1.000
_cell.length_c   1.000
_cell.angle_alpha   90.00
_cell.angle_beta   90.00
_cell.angle_gamma   90.00
#
_symmetry.space_group_name_H-M   'P 1'
#
loop_
_entity.id
_entity.type
_entity.pdbx_description
1 polymer ?
#
loop_
_entity_poly.entity_id
_entity_poly.type
_entity_poly.pdbx_seq_one_letter_code
_entity_poly.pdbx_strand_id
1 'polypeptide(L)'
;FMVTRRDFLKTMSMASAGLALGTGDLLHAQTLSSSKNKNEKVKIAYVGIGNRGQQIIEDFARTGMVEVVALCDVDMGAKHTQKIMAKYPKAKQFRDFRQMFDKAGNEFDAVAIATPDHSHFPISMLALASGKHVYVEKPLARTFYEAELLMQAALKRPNLVTQVGNQGHSEANYFQFKAWMDAGIIKDVTAITAHMNNPRRWHKWDTNIYKLPSGQQLPKDLDWDTWLGVTPYHEYNKDYHLGQWRCWYDFGMGALGDWGAVSYTHLR
;
A
#
# COMPACT_ATOMS: atom_id res chain seq x y z
N PHE A 1 11.07 23.91 4.30
CA PHE A 1 9.67 24.21 4.04
C PHE A 1 8.86 22.97 4.36
N MET A 2 7.97 23.02 5.35
CA MET A 2 7.00 21.96 5.59
C MET A 2 5.96 22.01 4.47
N VAL A 3 5.89 20.98 3.63
CA VAL A 3 4.81 20.84 2.65
C VAL A 3 3.54 20.50 3.40
N THR A 4 2.54 21.38 3.33
CA THR A 4 1.27 21.15 4.01
C THR A 4 0.41 20.12 3.25
N ARG A 5 -0.56 19.52 3.95
CA ARG A 5 -1.58 18.64 3.33
C ARG A 5 -2.25 19.28 2.11
N ARG A 6 -2.54 20.60 2.19
CA ARG A 6 -3.15 21.36 1.11
C ARG A 6 -2.23 21.51 -0.11
N ASP A 7 -0.93 21.72 0.13
CA ASP A 7 0.07 21.83 -0.95
C ASP A 7 0.30 20.48 -1.60
N PHE A 8 0.32 19.40 -0.82
CA PHE A 8 0.40 18.03 -1.35
C PHE A 8 -0.81 17.71 -2.24
N LEU A 9 -2.03 17.99 -1.81
CA LEU A 9 -3.24 17.77 -2.61
C LEU A 9 -3.24 18.59 -3.91
N LYS A 10 -2.75 19.84 -3.88
CA LYS A 10 -2.58 20.63 -5.10
C LYS A 10 -1.55 20.03 -6.04
N THR A 11 -0.42 19.57 -5.52
CA THR A 11 0.63 18.94 -6.32
C THR A 11 0.14 17.63 -6.94
N MET A 12 -0.61 16.82 -6.18
CA MET A 12 -1.20 15.57 -6.67
C MET A 12 -2.26 15.82 -7.75
N SER A 13 -3.12 16.82 -7.59
CA SER A 13 -4.12 17.18 -8.60
C SER A 13 -3.45 17.73 -9.87
N MET A 14 -2.37 18.48 -9.76
CA MET A 14 -1.58 18.94 -10.91
C MET A 14 -0.83 17.78 -11.59
N ALA A 15 -0.27 16.85 -10.83
CA ALA A 15 0.39 15.67 -11.39
C ALA A 15 -0.59 14.75 -12.12
N SER A 16 -1.81 14.55 -11.58
CA SER A 16 -2.86 13.77 -12.26
C SER A 16 -3.40 14.48 -13.50
N ALA A 17 -3.57 15.81 -13.47
CA ALA A 17 -3.96 16.60 -14.63
C ALA A 17 -2.87 16.59 -15.71
N GLY A 18 -1.60 16.72 -15.34
CA GLY A 18 -0.47 16.63 -16.27
C GLY A 18 -0.35 15.26 -16.95
N LEU A 19 -0.65 14.18 -16.21
CA LEU A 19 -0.71 12.82 -16.76
C LEU A 19 -1.88 12.64 -17.75
N ALA A 20 -3.03 13.28 -17.48
CA ALA A 20 -4.20 13.22 -18.36
C ALA A 20 -4.02 14.04 -19.66
N LEU A 21 -3.28 15.17 -19.60
CA LEU A 21 -3.09 16.08 -20.73
C LEU A 21 -1.88 15.76 -21.60
N GLY A 22 -1.12 14.71 -21.32
CA GLY A 22 -0.01 14.26 -22.18
C GLY A 22 1.17 15.21 -22.27
N THR A 23 1.26 16.23 -21.39
CA THR A 23 2.41 17.16 -21.36
C THR A 23 3.61 16.47 -20.69
N GLY A 24 4.36 15.72 -21.50
CA GLY A 24 5.47 14.87 -21.10
C GLY A 24 6.75 15.58 -20.64
N ASP A 25 6.77 16.90 -20.55
CA ASP A 25 8.03 17.65 -20.40
C ASP A 25 8.33 18.20 -19.00
N LEU A 26 7.54 17.87 -17.97
CA LEU A 26 7.73 18.45 -16.64
C LEU A 26 8.35 17.52 -15.60
N LEU A 27 8.57 16.27 -15.92
CA LEU A 27 9.31 15.35 -15.07
C LEU A 27 10.42 14.72 -15.92
N HIS A 28 11.63 15.24 -15.82
CA HIS A 28 12.82 14.48 -16.19
C HIS A 28 12.85 13.24 -15.29
N ALA A 29 12.10 12.21 -15.70
CA ALA A 29 12.40 10.87 -15.30
C ALA A 29 13.79 10.59 -15.85
N GLN A 30 14.81 10.71 -15.02
CA GLN A 30 16.09 10.11 -15.35
C GLN A 30 15.77 8.66 -15.65
N THR A 31 15.80 8.32 -16.91
CA THR A 31 15.83 6.94 -17.37
C THR A 31 17.07 6.33 -16.74
N LEU A 32 16.86 5.69 -15.59
CA LEU A 32 17.82 4.75 -15.06
C LEU A 32 17.86 3.57 -16.03
N SER A 33 18.55 3.76 -17.15
CA SER A 33 19.16 2.70 -17.91
C SER A 33 20.22 2.09 -17.00
N SER A 34 19.80 1.38 -15.97
CA SER A 34 20.72 0.63 -15.17
C SER A 34 20.78 -0.78 -15.70
N SER A 35 21.79 -1.08 -16.44
CA SER A 35 22.38 -2.41 -16.40
C SER A 35 22.94 -2.62 -14.99
N LYS A 36 22.06 -2.70 -13.97
CA LYS A 36 22.48 -3.12 -12.64
C LYS A 36 23.11 -4.50 -12.77
N ASN A 37 24.29 -4.65 -12.24
CA ASN A 37 24.95 -5.95 -12.12
C ASN A 37 23.92 -6.93 -11.52
N LYS A 38 23.79 -8.13 -12.11
CA LYS A 38 22.84 -9.16 -11.63
C LYS A 38 22.97 -9.53 -10.15
N ASN A 39 24.06 -9.11 -9.51
CA ASN A 39 24.36 -9.32 -8.08
C ASN A 39 24.01 -8.10 -7.20
N GLU A 40 23.48 -7.01 -7.74
CA GLU A 40 23.15 -5.83 -6.95
C GLU A 40 21.76 -5.97 -6.34
N LYS A 41 21.66 -5.77 -5.02
CA LYS A 41 20.39 -5.85 -4.30
C LYS A 41 19.47 -4.69 -4.70
N VAL A 42 18.19 -4.98 -4.81
CA VAL A 42 17.16 -3.94 -5.00
C VAL A 42 17.00 -3.17 -3.69
N LYS A 43 17.16 -1.87 -3.73
CA LYS A 43 17.00 -0.98 -2.58
C LYS A 43 15.52 -0.63 -2.42
N ILE A 44 14.94 -0.98 -1.27
CA ILE A 44 13.51 -0.80 -1.03
C ILE A 44 13.26 0.14 0.15
N ALA A 45 12.34 1.09 -0.05
CA ALA A 45 11.71 1.87 0.99
C ALA A 45 10.35 1.26 1.34
N TYR A 46 10.00 1.23 2.63
CA TYR A 46 8.76 0.65 3.13
C TYR A 46 7.89 1.71 3.79
N VAL A 47 6.61 1.76 3.43
CA VAL A 47 5.61 2.67 4.00
C VAL A 47 4.49 1.86 4.64
N GLY A 48 4.27 2.06 5.95
CA GLY A 48 3.44 1.18 6.78
C GLY A 48 4.22 -0.07 7.17
N ILE A 49 4.97 -0.01 8.27
CA ILE A 49 5.91 -1.08 8.65
C ILE A 49 5.41 -1.95 9.81
N GLY A 50 4.20 -1.69 10.28
CA GLY A 50 3.55 -2.51 11.30
C GLY A 50 2.84 -3.73 10.75
N ASN A 51 2.59 -4.74 11.57
CA ASN A 51 1.78 -5.93 11.25
C ASN A 51 2.07 -6.52 9.85
N ARG A 52 1.23 -6.20 8.86
CA ARG A 52 1.39 -6.71 7.49
C ARG A 52 2.66 -6.18 6.83
N GLY A 53 3.00 -4.92 7.05
CA GLY A 53 4.26 -4.35 6.55
C GLY A 53 5.48 -5.08 7.10
N GLN A 54 5.48 -5.47 8.38
CA GLN A 54 6.53 -6.30 8.96
C GLN A 54 6.68 -7.62 8.20
N GLN A 55 5.58 -8.33 7.92
CA GLN A 55 5.61 -9.60 7.17
C GLN A 55 6.23 -9.40 5.78
N ILE A 56 5.82 -8.36 5.06
CA ILE A 56 6.35 -8.04 3.73
C ILE A 56 7.85 -7.75 3.78
N ILE A 57 8.31 -6.95 4.75
CA ILE A 57 9.74 -6.68 4.95
C ILE A 57 10.51 -7.98 5.16
N GLU A 58 9.99 -8.87 6.00
CA GLU A 58 10.62 -10.15 6.32
C GLU A 58 10.60 -11.11 5.14
N ASP A 59 9.51 -11.15 4.36
CA ASP A 59 9.39 -11.98 3.16
C ASP A 59 10.38 -11.53 2.07
N PHE A 60 10.46 -10.25 1.80
CA PHE A 60 11.45 -9.73 0.87
C PHE A 60 12.88 -9.96 1.34
N ALA A 61 13.16 -9.73 2.62
CA ALA A 61 14.50 -9.93 3.19
C ALA A 61 14.96 -11.39 3.08
N ARG A 62 14.04 -12.38 3.22
CA ARG A 62 14.34 -13.82 3.07
C ARG A 62 14.82 -14.18 1.67
N THR A 63 14.49 -13.43 0.65
CA THR A 63 15.00 -13.67 -0.71
C THR A 63 16.49 -13.43 -0.85
N GLY A 64 17.10 -12.65 0.07
CA GLY A 64 18.49 -12.22 -0.02
C GLY A 64 18.77 -11.17 -1.10
N MET A 65 17.76 -10.82 -1.93
CA MET A 65 17.90 -9.96 -3.10
C MET A 65 17.59 -8.49 -2.81
N VAL A 66 17.19 -8.13 -1.60
CA VAL A 66 16.81 -6.76 -1.26
C VAL A 66 17.66 -6.15 -0.17
N GLU A 67 17.71 -4.80 -0.17
CA GLU A 67 18.26 -3.98 0.90
C GLU A 67 17.17 -3.04 1.42
N VAL A 68 16.98 -3.02 2.74
CA VAL A 68 16.04 -2.11 3.42
C VAL A 68 16.75 -0.79 3.67
N VAL A 69 16.39 0.26 2.95
CA VAL A 69 17.09 1.56 3.02
C VAL A 69 16.28 2.65 3.71
N ALA A 70 14.96 2.57 3.69
CA ALA A 70 14.09 3.51 4.38
C ALA A 70 12.85 2.83 4.97
N LEU A 71 12.43 3.30 6.13
CA LEU A 71 11.25 2.85 6.87
C LEU A 71 10.39 4.06 7.20
N CYS A 72 9.11 4.00 6.87
CA CYS A 72 8.16 5.08 7.09
C CYS A 72 6.90 4.56 7.79
N ASP A 73 6.55 5.14 8.92
CA ASP A 73 5.30 4.88 9.62
C ASP A 73 4.86 6.10 10.42
N VAL A 74 3.57 6.38 10.46
CA VAL A 74 3.01 7.51 11.20
C VAL A 74 3.00 7.28 12.71
N ASP A 75 3.02 6.03 13.16
CA ASP A 75 3.04 5.64 14.58
C ASP A 75 4.43 5.13 14.98
N MET A 76 5.33 6.07 15.24
CA MET A 76 6.71 5.76 15.60
C MET A 76 6.85 5.18 17.01
N GLY A 77 5.84 5.34 17.88
CA GLY A 77 5.82 4.80 19.24
C GLY A 77 5.28 3.37 19.35
N ALA A 78 4.60 2.89 18.32
CA ALA A 78 4.00 1.56 18.37
C ALA A 78 5.06 0.45 18.51
N LYS A 79 4.78 -0.54 19.35
CA LYS A 79 5.73 -1.66 19.62
C LYS A 79 6.18 -2.39 18.36
N HIS A 80 5.27 -2.59 17.40
CA HIS A 80 5.58 -3.26 16.14
C HIS A 80 6.50 -2.40 15.25
N THR A 81 6.29 -1.08 15.22
CA THR A 81 7.14 -0.13 14.50
C THR A 81 8.55 -0.10 15.10
N GLN A 82 8.64 0.05 16.42
CA GLN A 82 9.90 0.03 17.15
C GLN A 82 10.70 -1.26 16.92
N LYS A 83 10.02 -2.41 16.90
CA LYS A 83 10.66 -3.71 16.63
C LYS A 83 11.34 -3.75 15.25
N ILE A 84 10.67 -3.25 14.22
CA ILE A 84 11.23 -3.23 12.86
C ILE A 84 12.38 -2.22 12.74
N MET A 85 12.23 -1.04 13.30
CA MET A 85 13.30 -0.04 13.32
C MET A 85 14.56 -0.56 14.00
N ALA A 86 14.42 -1.26 15.12
CA ALA A 86 15.54 -1.88 15.81
C ALA A 86 16.21 -3.01 14.99
N LYS A 87 15.43 -3.74 14.17
CA LYS A 87 15.96 -4.80 13.29
C LYS A 87 16.77 -4.24 12.10
N TYR A 88 16.43 -3.04 11.64
CA TYR A 88 17.08 -2.36 10.51
C TYR A 88 17.65 -0.98 10.91
N PRO A 89 18.65 -0.92 11.80
CA PRO A 89 19.13 0.33 12.37
C PRO A 89 19.85 1.24 11.37
N LYS A 90 20.25 0.70 10.21
CA LYS A 90 20.87 1.46 9.11
C LYS A 90 19.85 2.12 8.20
N ALA A 91 18.61 1.67 8.21
CA ALA A 91 17.56 2.25 7.40
C ALA A 91 17.16 3.63 7.93
N LYS A 92 16.99 4.60 7.02
CA LYS A 92 16.48 5.93 7.38
C LYS A 92 15.03 5.83 7.84
N GLN A 93 14.67 6.61 8.86
CA GLN A 93 13.35 6.55 9.48
C GLN A 93 12.58 7.84 9.21
N PHE A 94 11.31 7.70 8.81
CA PHE A 94 10.42 8.81 8.48
C PHE A 94 9.03 8.59 9.07
N ARG A 95 8.37 9.68 9.46
CA ARG A 95 6.94 9.67 9.83
C ARG A 95 6.04 9.92 8.63
N ASP A 96 6.52 10.70 7.68
CA ASP A 96 5.79 11.16 6.51
C ASP A 96 6.48 10.64 5.25
N PHE A 97 5.74 9.89 4.43
CA PHE A 97 6.24 9.35 3.18
C PHE A 97 6.67 10.45 2.19
N ARG A 98 6.05 11.62 2.22
CA ARG A 98 6.43 12.77 1.38
C ARG A 98 7.84 13.23 1.68
N GLN A 99 8.17 13.32 2.98
CA GLN A 99 9.53 13.63 3.42
C GLN A 99 10.53 12.52 3.08
N MET A 100 10.09 11.25 3.11
CA MET A 100 10.92 10.12 2.69
C MET A 100 11.30 10.23 1.22
N PHE A 101 10.34 10.54 0.34
CA PHE A 101 10.62 10.75 -1.08
C PHE A 101 11.51 11.96 -1.33
N ASP A 102 11.27 13.07 -0.64
CA ASP A 102 12.06 14.31 -0.76
C ASP A 102 13.51 14.11 -0.34
N LYS A 103 13.73 13.50 0.83
CA LYS A 103 15.06 13.40 1.45
C LYS A 103 15.85 12.16 1.07
N ALA A 104 15.20 11.08 0.66
CA ALA A 104 15.84 9.80 0.37
C ALA A 104 15.41 9.19 -0.99
N GLY A 105 14.64 9.90 -1.80
CA GLY A 105 14.10 9.39 -3.06
C GLY A 105 15.16 8.86 -4.03
N ASN A 106 16.36 9.38 -4.01
CA ASN A 106 17.47 8.92 -4.86
C ASN A 106 18.18 7.67 -4.31
N GLU A 107 17.81 7.20 -3.12
CA GLU A 107 18.51 6.10 -2.44
C GLU A 107 17.81 4.76 -2.57
N PHE A 108 16.57 4.72 -3.09
CA PHE A 108 15.82 3.48 -3.30
C PHE A 108 15.31 3.35 -4.72
N ASP A 109 15.14 2.10 -5.15
CA ASP A 109 14.65 1.71 -6.46
C ASP A 109 13.16 1.44 -6.44
N ALA A 110 12.66 0.93 -5.34
CA ALA A 110 11.28 0.46 -5.17
C ALA A 110 10.67 0.92 -3.85
N VAL A 111 9.35 0.98 -3.83
CA VAL A 111 8.56 1.24 -2.62
C VAL A 111 7.60 0.08 -2.37
N ALA A 112 7.59 -0.44 -1.15
CA ALA A 112 6.60 -1.39 -0.68
C ALA A 112 5.62 -0.70 0.28
N ILE A 113 4.33 -0.79 -0.01
CA ILE A 113 3.25 -0.05 0.66
C ILE A 113 2.32 -1.02 1.35
N ALA A 114 2.17 -0.88 2.67
CA ALA A 114 1.27 -1.68 3.51
C ALA A 114 0.52 -0.83 4.54
N THR A 115 0.11 0.34 4.12
CA THR A 115 -0.69 1.30 4.88
C THR A 115 -2.17 0.92 4.89
N PRO A 116 -3.08 1.66 5.57
CA PRO A 116 -4.50 1.58 5.33
C PRO A 116 -4.89 1.90 3.88
N ASP A 117 -6.03 1.34 3.42
CA ASP A 117 -6.48 1.37 2.02
C ASP A 117 -6.50 2.80 1.41
N HIS A 118 -6.94 3.80 2.18
CA HIS A 118 -7.04 5.19 1.72
C HIS A 118 -5.69 5.83 1.36
N SER A 119 -4.59 5.27 1.83
CA SER A 119 -3.24 5.79 1.56
C SER A 119 -2.53 5.06 0.41
N HIS A 120 -3.07 3.94 -0.08
CA HIS A 120 -2.45 3.16 -1.16
C HIS A 120 -2.29 3.99 -2.44
N PHE A 121 -3.37 4.65 -2.87
CA PHE A 121 -3.36 5.46 -4.09
C PHE A 121 -2.34 6.61 -4.05
N PRO A 122 -2.38 7.54 -3.08
CA PRO A 122 -1.48 8.69 -3.10
C PRO A 122 0.00 8.30 -3.00
N ILE A 123 0.34 7.26 -2.24
CA ILE A 123 1.72 6.79 -2.12
C ILE A 123 2.19 6.11 -3.42
N SER A 124 1.35 5.25 -4.01
CA SER A 124 1.65 4.56 -5.26
C SER A 124 1.82 5.54 -6.42
N MET A 125 0.93 6.56 -6.51
CA MET A 125 1.05 7.61 -7.53
C MET A 125 2.34 8.41 -7.39
N LEU A 126 2.71 8.79 -6.17
CA LEU A 126 3.97 9.49 -5.92
C LEU A 126 5.17 8.62 -6.31
N ALA A 127 5.15 7.33 -5.99
CA ALA A 127 6.20 6.39 -6.35
C ALA A 127 6.35 6.27 -7.87
N LEU A 128 5.25 6.06 -8.61
CA LEU A 128 5.26 5.99 -10.07
C LEU A 128 5.72 7.33 -10.69
N ALA A 129 5.24 8.46 -10.17
CA ALA A 129 5.66 9.78 -10.63
C ALA A 129 7.17 10.02 -10.42
N SER A 130 7.72 9.47 -9.34
CA SER A 130 9.15 9.54 -9.02
C SER A 130 10.00 8.45 -9.71
N GLY A 131 9.43 7.68 -10.64
CA GLY A 131 10.16 6.64 -11.36
C GLY A 131 10.54 5.42 -10.52
N LYS A 132 9.75 5.08 -9.48
CA LYS A 132 10.03 3.95 -8.59
C LYS A 132 9.14 2.76 -8.91
N HIS A 133 9.70 1.55 -8.78
CA HIS A 133 8.92 0.33 -8.78
C HIS A 133 7.99 0.30 -7.57
N VAL A 134 6.82 -0.31 -7.70
CA VAL A 134 5.79 -0.31 -6.65
C VAL A 134 5.32 -1.72 -6.33
N TYR A 135 5.38 -2.07 -5.05
CA TYR A 135 4.59 -3.13 -4.47
C TYR A 135 3.57 -2.50 -3.52
N VAL A 136 2.31 -2.77 -3.70
CA VAL A 136 1.24 -2.24 -2.84
C VAL A 136 0.33 -3.35 -2.36
N GLU A 137 0.02 -3.36 -1.07
CA GLU A 137 -0.93 -4.32 -0.52
C GLU A 137 -2.33 -4.16 -1.12
N LYS A 138 -3.09 -5.22 -1.05
CA LYS A 138 -4.50 -5.23 -1.49
C LYS A 138 -5.39 -4.54 -0.42
N PRO A 139 -6.47 -3.91 -0.85
CA PRO A 139 -6.88 -3.62 -2.23
C PRO A 139 -5.98 -2.55 -2.86
N LEU A 140 -5.85 -2.56 -4.18
CA LEU A 140 -4.98 -1.64 -4.92
C LEU A 140 -5.25 -0.18 -4.56
N ALA A 141 -6.51 0.19 -4.48
CA ALA A 141 -7.00 1.52 -4.17
C ALA A 141 -8.38 1.44 -3.53
N ARG A 142 -8.89 2.55 -2.99
CA ARG A 142 -10.19 2.60 -2.33
C ARG A 142 -11.36 2.83 -3.29
N THR A 143 -11.12 3.48 -4.42
CA THR A 143 -12.14 3.78 -5.42
C THR A 143 -11.77 3.24 -6.79
N PHE A 144 -12.79 3.02 -7.64
CA PHE A 144 -12.60 2.65 -9.04
C PHE A 144 -11.75 3.68 -9.79
N TYR A 145 -12.03 4.96 -9.58
CA TYR A 145 -11.30 6.05 -10.24
C TYR A 145 -9.82 6.06 -9.87
N GLU A 146 -9.49 5.86 -8.61
CA GLU A 146 -8.08 5.73 -8.15
C GLU A 146 -7.39 4.54 -8.80
N ALA A 147 -8.08 3.38 -8.88
CA ALA A 147 -7.52 2.18 -9.50
C ALA A 147 -7.26 2.40 -11.00
N GLU A 148 -8.19 3.06 -11.70
CA GLU A 148 -8.02 3.39 -13.12
C GLU A 148 -6.86 4.34 -13.36
N LEU A 149 -6.71 5.39 -12.54
CA LEU A 149 -5.58 6.31 -12.63
C LEU A 149 -4.24 5.62 -12.39
N LEU A 150 -4.17 4.68 -11.43
CA LEU A 150 -2.95 3.89 -11.20
C LEU A 150 -2.64 2.98 -12.37
N MET A 151 -3.66 2.32 -12.94
CA MET A 151 -3.49 1.49 -14.15
C MET A 151 -2.93 2.32 -15.30
N GLN A 152 -3.52 3.48 -15.58
CA GLN A 152 -3.05 4.38 -16.63
C GLN A 152 -1.63 4.90 -16.37
N ALA A 153 -1.29 5.20 -15.12
CA ALA A 153 0.04 5.63 -14.74
C ALA A 153 1.08 4.52 -14.94
N ALA A 154 0.73 3.27 -14.64
CA ALA A 154 1.58 2.12 -14.86
C ALA A 154 1.78 1.83 -16.35
N LEU A 155 0.71 1.87 -17.16
CA LEU A 155 0.78 1.67 -18.63
C LEU A 155 1.67 2.71 -19.32
N LYS A 156 1.68 3.94 -18.83
CA LYS A 156 2.56 5.01 -19.35
C LYS A 156 4.03 4.83 -18.94
N ARG A 157 4.34 3.88 -18.07
CA ARG A 157 5.69 3.61 -17.55
C ARG A 157 6.03 2.12 -17.60
N PRO A 158 6.10 1.53 -18.80
CA PRO A 158 6.29 0.08 -18.97
C PRO A 158 7.63 -0.44 -18.43
N ASN A 159 8.56 0.45 -18.15
CA ASN A 159 9.85 0.15 -17.52
C ASN A 159 9.77 0.01 -16.00
N LEU A 160 8.65 0.39 -15.38
CA LEU A 160 8.44 0.22 -13.94
C LEU A 160 7.66 -1.05 -13.66
N VAL A 161 8.13 -1.82 -12.71
CA VAL A 161 7.42 -2.99 -12.19
C VAL A 161 6.40 -2.53 -11.16
N THR A 162 5.15 -2.96 -11.35
CA THR A 162 4.05 -2.74 -10.41
C THR A 162 3.45 -4.08 -10.00
N GLN A 163 3.25 -4.29 -8.71
CA GLN A 163 2.70 -5.52 -8.16
C GLN A 163 1.71 -5.22 -7.05
N VAL A 164 0.52 -5.82 -7.13
CA VAL A 164 -0.45 -5.84 -6.02
C VAL A 164 -0.21 -7.07 -5.15
N GLY A 165 -0.24 -6.89 -3.85
CA GLY A 165 0.06 -7.91 -2.84
C GLY A 165 -1.11 -8.85 -2.56
N ASN A 166 -1.64 -9.53 -3.57
CA ASN A 166 -2.66 -10.55 -3.39
C ASN A 166 -2.10 -11.79 -2.73
N GLN A 167 -2.63 -12.14 -1.56
CA GLN A 167 -2.23 -13.33 -0.82
C GLN A 167 -2.72 -14.60 -1.54
N GLY A 168 -2.01 -15.71 -1.33
CA GLY A 168 -2.41 -17.03 -1.81
C GLY A 168 -1.85 -17.43 -3.18
N HIS A 169 -1.51 -16.51 -4.07
CA HIS A 169 -1.00 -16.82 -5.41
C HIS A 169 0.40 -17.42 -5.45
N SER A 170 1.14 -17.36 -4.36
CA SER A 170 2.51 -17.93 -4.26
C SER A 170 2.59 -19.08 -3.27
N GLU A 171 1.46 -19.59 -2.81
CA GLU A 171 1.39 -20.69 -1.84
C GLU A 171 1.24 -22.04 -2.53
N ALA A 172 1.66 -23.10 -1.84
CA ALA A 172 1.67 -24.45 -2.38
C ALA A 172 0.28 -24.94 -2.85
N ASN A 173 -0.79 -24.54 -2.14
CA ASN A 173 -2.16 -24.87 -2.49
C ASN A 173 -2.59 -24.29 -3.85
N TYR A 174 -2.10 -23.09 -4.21
CA TYR A 174 -2.36 -22.51 -5.54
C TYR A 174 -1.75 -23.38 -6.65
N PHE A 175 -0.49 -23.77 -6.49
CA PHE A 175 0.20 -24.61 -7.48
C PHE A 175 -0.41 -26.01 -7.57
N GLN A 176 -0.86 -26.56 -6.44
CA GLN A 176 -1.58 -27.83 -6.41
C GLN A 176 -2.92 -27.74 -7.16
N PHE A 177 -3.70 -26.69 -6.91
CA PHE A 177 -4.96 -26.45 -7.60
C PHE A 177 -4.74 -26.27 -9.11
N LYS A 178 -3.72 -25.48 -9.49
CA LYS A 178 -3.36 -25.31 -10.89
C LYS A 178 -2.98 -26.65 -11.55
N ALA A 179 -2.20 -27.48 -10.88
CA ALA A 179 -1.83 -28.80 -11.41
C ALA A 179 -3.07 -29.69 -11.62
N TRP A 180 -4.07 -29.63 -10.75
CA TRP A 180 -5.33 -30.38 -10.94
C TRP A 180 -6.15 -29.84 -12.11
N MET A 181 -6.18 -28.53 -12.32
CA MET A 181 -6.82 -27.93 -13.49
C MET A 181 -6.11 -28.35 -14.79
N ASP A 182 -4.78 -28.23 -14.83
CA ASP A 182 -3.96 -28.59 -16.00
C ASP A 182 -4.06 -30.09 -16.34
N ALA A 183 -4.23 -30.95 -15.33
CA ALA A 183 -4.43 -32.41 -15.50
C ALA A 183 -5.89 -32.79 -15.85
N GLY A 184 -6.82 -31.82 -15.94
CA GLY A 184 -8.22 -32.07 -16.20
C GLY A 184 -8.99 -32.80 -15.09
N ILE A 185 -8.42 -32.86 -13.87
CA ILE A 185 -9.09 -33.41 -12.68
C ILE A 185 -10.23 -32.49 -12.26
N ILE A 186 -9.99 -31.19 -12.27
CA ILE A 186 -11.01 -30.15 -12.08
C ILE A 186 -11.31 -29.57 -13.47
N LYS A 187 -12.49 -29.82 -13.99
CA LYS A 187 -12.95 -29.38 -15.30
C LYS A 187 -14.45 -29.13 -15.30
N ASP A 188 -14.92 -28.47 -16.32
CA ASP A 188 -16.36 -28.22 -16.56
C ASP A 188 -17.02 -27.54 -15.34
N VAL A 189 -16.32 -26.59 -14.71
CA VAL A 189 -16.79 -25.88 -13.52
C VAL A 189 -17.99 -25.01 -13.90
N THR A 190 -19.17 -25.34 -13.36
CA THR A 190 -20.42 -24.61 -13.62
C THR A 190 -20.79 -23.62 -12.52
N ALA A 191 -20.25 -23.79 -11.33
CA ALA A 191 -20.51 -22.90 -10.21
C ALA A 191 -19.33 -22.87 -9.23
N ILE A 192 -19.08 -21.71 -8.65
CA ILE A 192 -18.10 -21.52 -7.58
C ILE A 192 -18.81 -20.79 -6.43
N THR A 193 -18.71 -21.35 -5.22
CA THR A 193 -19.20 -20.70 -4.00
C THR A 193 -18.04 -20.29 -3.13
N ALA A 194 -17.95 -19.02 -2.82
CA ALA A 194 -16.95 -18.47 -1.91
C ALA A 194 -17.65 -17.78 -0.74
N HIS A 195 -17.25 -18.09 0.48
CA HIS A 195 -17.78 -17.46 1.69
C HIS A 195 -16.72 -17.29 2.75
N MET A 196 -16.96 -16.37 3.67
CA MET A 196 -16.10 -16.11 4.80
C MET A 196 -16.89 -16.34 6.10
N ASN A 197 -16.36 -17.20 6.97
CA ASN A 197 -17.08 -17.64 8.18
C ASN A 197 -17.18 -16.59 9.27
N ASN A 198 -16.25 -15.62 9.30
CA ASN A 198 -16.23 -14.57 10.32
C ASN A 198 -16.25 -13.20 9.66
N PRO A 199 -17.15 -12.31 10.10
CA PRO A 199 -17.12 -10.91 9.71
C PRO A 199 -15.89 -10.28 10.35
N ARG A 200 -14.83 -10.17 9.58
CA ARG A 200 -13.62 -9.52 10.08
C ARG A 200 -13.83 -8.02 10.13
N ARG A 201 -13.42 -7.43 11.27
CA ARG A 201 -13.27 -5.99 11.39
C ARG A 201 -14.56 -5.21 11.17
N TRP A 202 -15.66 -5.81 11.54
CA TRP A 202 -16.93 -5.15 11.70
C TRP A 202 -17.19 -4.89 13.18
N HIS A 203 -17.90 -3.82 13.50
CA HIS A 203 -18.22 -3.43 14.87
C HIS A 203 -19.21 -4.43 15.54
N LYS A 204 -18.80 -5.69 15.70
CA LYS A 204 -19.61 -6.77 16.31
C LYS A 204 -21.02 -6.89 15.72
N TRP A 205 -21.18 -6.60 14.41
CA TRP A 205 -22.49 -6.55 13.76
C TRP A 205 -23.47 -5.51 14.36
N ASP A 206 -22.94 -4.48 15.00
CA ASP A 206 -23.78 -3.39 15.48
C ASP A 206 -24.28 -2.56 14.29
N THR A 207 -25.51 -2.80 13.91
CA THR A 207 -26.21 -2.07 12.81
C THR A 207 -26.67 -0.68 13.27
N ASN A 208 -26.45 -0.29 14.52
CA ASN A 208 -26.90 0.99 15.08
C ASN A 208 -25.79 2.05 15.11
N ILE A 209 -24.67 1.79 14.48
CA ILE A 209 -23.58 2.78 14.36
C ILE A 209 -23.90 3.73 13.21
N TYR A 210 -24.60 4.79 13.51
CA TYR A 210 -24.97 5.85 12.53
C TYR A 210 -24.08 7.08 12.61
N LYS A 211 -23.22 7.18 13.62
CA LYS A 211 -22.37 8.35 13.83
C LYS A 211 -20.92 7.92 14.00
N LEU A 212 -20.03 8.78 13.52
CA LEU A 212 -18.63 8.64 13.81
C LEU A 212 -18.37 8.74 15.31
N PRO A 213 -17.45 7.97 15.87
CA PRO A 213 -17.12 8.04 17.27
C PRO A 213 -16.53 9.40 17.63
N SER A 214 -16.80 9.87 18.85
CA SER A 214 -16.26 11.13 19.39
C SER A 214 -14.73 11.11 19.46
N GLY A 215 -14.12 12.28 19.37
CA GLY A 215 -12.68 12.45 19.50
C GLY A 215 -12.14 11.95 20.84
N GLN A 216 -10.92 11.44 20.81
CA GLN A 216 -10.15 10.98 21.96
C GLN A 216 -8.78 11.66 21.97
N GLN A 217 -8.09 11.55 23.11
CA GLN A 217 -6.74 12.07 23.21
C GLN A 217 -5.81 11.38 22.21
N LEU A 218 -5.16 12.18 21.39
CA LEU A 218 -4.19 11.70 20.39
C LEU A 218 -2.96 11.11 21.09
N PRO A 219 -2.52 9.89 20.74
CA PRO A 219 -1.25 9.35 21.18
C PRO A 219 -0.07 10.26 20.76
N LYS A 220 0.87 10.47 21.69
CA LYS A 220 1.99 11.42 21.51
C LYS A 220 2.83 11.16 20.26
N ASP A 221 3.04 9.89 19.92
CA ASP A 221 3.93 9.47 18.85
C ASP A 221 3.22 9.16 17.53
N LEU A 222 1.90 9.37 17.47
CA LEU A 222 1.11 9.19 16.26
C LEU A 222 0.94 10.52 15.50
N ASP A 223 1.35 10.56 14.26
CA ASP A 223 1.07 11.66 13.32
C ASP A 223 -0.29 11.43 12.67
N TRP A 224 -1.33 12.00 13.30
CA TRP A 224 -2.70 11.80 12.88
C TRP A 224 -3.05 12.49 11.56
N ASP A 225 -2.49 13.66 11.28
CA ASP A 225 -2.73 14.37 10.03
C ASP A 225 -2.15 13.59 8.83
N THR A 226 -0.95 13.08 8.97
CA THR A 226 -0.34 12.22 7.95
C THR A 226 -1.09 10.89 7.81
N TRP A 227 -1.64 10.32 8.91
CA TRP A 227 -2.47 9.12 8.86
C TRP A 227 -3.77 9.35 8.08
N LEU A 228 -4.47 10.47 8.33
CA LEU A 228 -5.67 10.86 7.59
C LEU A 228 -5.39 11.07 6.10
N GLY A 229 -4.24 11.64 5.77
CA GLY A 229 -3.78 11.82 4.39
C GLY A 229 -4.79 12.58 3.53
N VAL A 230 -5.39 11.89 2.57
CA VAL A 230 -6.33 12.47 1.58
C VAL A 230 -7.80 12.42 2.02
N THR A 231 -8.10 11.78 3.14
CA THR A 231 -9.49 11.64 3.63
C THR A 231 -9.99 12.94 4.25
N PRO A 232 -11.32 13.12 4.43
CA PRO A 232 -11.85 14.19 5.25
C PRO A 232 -11.23 14.19 6.66
N TYR A 233 -11.22 15.35 7.30
CA TYR A 233 -10.75 15.43 8.69
C TYR A 233 -11.70 14.71 9.64
N HIS A 234 -11.13 13.87 10.49
CA HIS A 234 -11.79 13.23 11.62
C HIS A 234 -10.93 13.43 12.86
N GLU A 235 -11.56 13.70 14.00
CA GLU A 235 -10.87 13.66 15.27
C GLU A 235 -10.34 12.25 15.52
N TYR A 236 -9.20 12.13 16.19
CA TYR A 236 -8.65 10.82 16.51
C TYR A 236 -9.61 10.01 17.39
N ASN A 237 -9.80 8.76 17.01
CA ASN A 237 -10.41 7.75 17.87
C ASN A 237 -9.71 6.40 17.66
N LYS A 238 -9.50 5.65 18.74
CA LYS A 238 -8.85 4.33 18.68
C LYS A 238 -9.56 3.35 17.74
N ASP A 239 -10.86 3.52 17.53
CA ASP A 239 -11.66 2.66 16.65
C ASP A 239 -11.35 2.87 15.16
N TYR A 240 -10.60 3.90 14.81
CA TYR A 240 -10.06 4.09 13.46
C TYR A 240 -8.69 3.43 13.28
N HIS A 241 -7.92 3.30 14.36
CA HIS A 241 -6.53 2.87 14.30
C HIS A 241 -6.39 1.35 14.51
N LEU A 242 -5.20 0.81 14.21
CA LEU A 242 -4.80 -0.59 14.41
C LEU A 242 -5.76 -1.65 13.81
N GLY A 243 -6.26 -1.38 12.60
CA GLY A 243 -7.00 -2.38 11.83
C GLY A 243 -8.52 -2.19 11.80
N GLN A 244 -9.10 -1.43 12.70
CA GLN A 244 -10.54 -1.12 12.68
C GLN A 244 -10.92 -0.10 11.60
N TRP A 245 -9.96 0.66 11.08
CA TRP A 245 -10.14 1.58 9.96
C TRP A 245 -10.85 0.93 8.76
N ARG A 246 -10.72 -0.38 8.58
CA ARG A 246 -11.38 -1.12 7.49
C ARG A 246 -12.90 -1.07 7.52
N CYS A 247 -13.49 -0.81 8.69
CA CYS A 247 -14.92 -0.74 8.88
C CYS A 247 -15.51 0.66 8.59
N TRP A 248 -14.65 1.65 8.36
CA TRP A 248 -15.05 3.02 8.14
C TRP A 248 -14.87 3.41 6.68
N TYR A 249 -15.94 3.91 6.07
CA TYR A 249 -16.00 4.20 4.63
C TYR A 249 -14.87 5.12 4.14
N ASP A 250 -14.47 6.11 4.94
CA ASP A 250 -13.42 7.05 4.54
C ASP A 250 -12.01 6.44 4.55
N PHE A 251 -11.82 5.31 5.22
CA PHE A 251 -10.50 4.72 5.43
C PHE A 251 -10.29 3.38 4.76
N GLY A 252 -11.37 2.59 4.62
CA GLY A 252 -11.29 1.24 4.09
C GLY A 252 -12.49 0.82 3.26
N MET A 253 -12.40 -0.33 2.64
CA MET A 253 -13.41 -0.90 1.74
C MET A 253 -14.28 -1.98 2.41
N GLY A 254 -14.26 -2.07 3.74
CA GLY A 254 -14.99 -3.09 4.48
C GLY A 254 -14.49 -4.51 4.24
N ALA A 255 -15.26 -5.49 4.75
CA ALA A 255 -14.89 -6.90 4.63
C ALA A 255 -14.84 -7.38 3.19
N LEU A 256 -15.74 -6.91 2.33
CA LEU A 256 -15.77 -7.30 0.91
C LEU A 256 -14.53 -6.78 0.18
N GLY A 257 -14.12 -5.53 0.38
CA GLY A 257 -12.90 -4.99 -0.23
C GLY A 257 -11.64 -5.63 0.32
N ASP A 258 -11.58 -5.92 1.62
CA ASP A 258 -10.42 -6.54 2.26
C ASP A 258 -10.18 -7.99 1.78
N TRP A 259 -11.25 -8.79 1.63
CA TRP A 259 -11.14 -10.20 1.21
C TRP A 259 -11.61 -10.47 -0.21
N GLY A 260 -12.55 -9.71 -0.73
CA GLY A 260 -13.04 -9.88 -2.09
C GLY A 260 -11.93 -9.70 -3.12
N ALA A 261 -11.07 -8.70 -2.92
CA ALA A 261 -9.89 -8.48 -3.78
C ALA A 261 -9.00 -9.72 -3.90
N VAL A 262 -8.84 -10.49 -2.81
CA VAL A 262 -8.10 -11.76 -2.80
C VAL A 262 -8.93 -12.86 -3.44
N SER A 263 -10.17 -13.08 -2.97
CA SER A 263 -11.01 -14.20 -3.41
C SER A 263 -11.32 -14.14 -4.90
N TYR A 264 -11.73 -13.00 -5.45
CA TYR A 264 -12.04 -12.87 -6.87
C TYR A 264 -10.82 -13.05 -7.78
N THR A 265 -9.62 -12.70 -7.31
CA THR A 265 -8.40 -12.94 -8.09
C THR A 265 -8.13 -14.43 -8.27
N HIS A 266 -8.53 -15.29 -7.32
CA HIS A 266 -8.37 -16.74 -7.39
C HIS A 266 -9.42 -17.46 -8.23
N LEU A 267 -10.51 -16.78 -8.59
CA LEU A 267 -11.63 -17.37 -9.35
C LEU A 267 -11.47 -17.29 -10.88
N ARG A 268 -10.40 -16.68 -11.36
CA ARG A 268 -10.11 -16.54 -12.81
C ARG A 268 -9.38 -17.73 -13.38
#